data_281f8bfaf00be55ede043b9c9bbf8003
#
_entry.id   281f8bfaf00be55ede043b9c9bbf8003
#
_cell.length_a   1.000
_cell.length_b   1.000
_cell.length_c   1.000
_cell.angle_alpha   90.00
_cell.angle_beta   90.00
_cell.angle_gamma   90.00
#
_symmetry.space_group_name_H-M   'P 1'
#
loop_
_entity.id
_entity.type
_entity.pdbx_description
1 polymer ?
#
loop_
_entity_poly.entity_id
_entity_poly.type
_entity_poly.pdbx_seq_one_letter_code
_entity_poly.pdbx_strand_id
1 'polypeptide(L)'
;MISITDHNTISAYYELENNEIRSLYKGNIINGCELVTSYNGELIDVLAYNFNLQLMQKYLNGKYLTLEQKQLKEVDMIKERYKEIGVKFDFNNIVFEPKKGLCHTAFLNEIKKYPQNNEFFLFEKSMLKPSDFTRNEVYNPKSPLYVNQSPLYPSLEKTISAIHEVGGLAFLAHTFAYSETIVSELENIVNNYKIDGLECCHTIFTKDQTQYLLQFCNYHNLFKSGGSDFHGQNKINHNMGIGDGSLNINEELIKEWYEKPQIIK
;
A
#
# COMPACT_ATOMS: atom_id res chain seq x y z
N MET A 1 8.06 -15.19 -14.55
CA MET A 1 8.04 -15.16 -13.08
C MET A 1 7.04 -14.11 -12.59
N ILE A 2 6.36 -14.34 -11.46
CA ILE A 2 5.45 -13.36 -10.83
C ILE A 2 5.63 -13.37 -9.30
N SER A 3 5.17 -12.33 -8.64
CA SER A 3 4.89 -12.30 -7.20
C SER A 3 3.47 -11.77 -6.99
N ILE A 4 2.74 -12.33 -6.05
CA ILE A 4 1.43 -11.83 -5.62
C ILE A 4 1.70 -11.03 -4.35
N THR A 5 1.46 -9.71 -4.43
CA THR A 5 1.82 -8.77 -3.38
C THR A 5 0.58 -8.04 -2.84
N ASP A 6 -0.43 -8.81 -2.45
CA ASP A 6 -1.66 -8.26 -1.87
C ASP A 6 -1.37 -7.43 -0.60
N HIS A 7 -2.17 -6.39 -0.38
CA HIS A 7 -1.99 -5.49 0.77
C HIS A 7 -2.27 -6.19 2.11
N ASN A 8 -1.25 -6.26 2.95
CA ASN A 8 -1.30 -6.74 4.34
C ASN A 8 -1.88 -8.16 4.49
N THR A 9 -1.79 -8.98 3.46
CA THR A 9 -2.26 -10.37 3.47
C THR A 9 -1.40 -11.25 2.57
N ILE A 10 -1.33 -12.53 2.89
CA ILE A 10 -0.69 -13.57 2.09
C ILE A 10 -1.66 -14.71 1.76
N SER A 11 -2.97 -14.44 1.84
CA SER A 11 -4.01 -15.48 1.65
C SER A 11 -3.94 -16.16 0.31
N ALA A 12 -3.54 -15.44 -0.75
CA ALA A 12 -3.36 -16.01 -2.09
C ALA A 12 -2.39 -17.20 -2.11
N TYR A 13 -1.35 -17.20 -1.27
CA TYR A 13 -0.40 -18.33 -1.22
C TYR A 13 -1.00 -19.61 -0.65
N TYR A 14 -1.98 -19.51 0.26
CA TYR A 14 -2.73 -20.68 0.73
C TYR A 14 -3.72 -21.20 -0.31
N GLU A 15 -4.26 -20.31 -1.16
CA GLU A 15 -5.09 -20.76 -2.30
C GLU A 15 -4.25 -21.50 -3.35
N LEU A 16 -2.98 -21.16 -3.53
CA LEU A 16 -2.04 -21.83 -4.42
C LEU A 16 -1.67 -23.26 -3.97
N GLU A 17 -2.02 -23.67 -2.74
CA GLU A 17 -1.92 -25.08 -2.30
C GLU A 17 -2.91 -25.97 -3.06
N ASN A 18 -3.98 -25.39 -3.62
CA ASN A 18 -4.87 -26.10 -4.55
C ASN A 18 -4.17 -26.26 -5.92
N ASN A 19 -3.93 -27.51 -6.32
CA ASN A 19 -3.25 -27.83 -7.57
C ASN A 19 -3.95 -27.29 -8.82
N GLU A 20 -5.26 -27.19 -8.84
CA GLU A 20 -6.02 -26.65 -9.97
C GLU A 20 -5.70 -25.15 -10.13
N ILE A 21 -5.73 -24.39 -9.02
CA ILE A 21 -5.39 -22.96 -9.01
C ILE A 21 -3.93 -22.78 -9.39
N ARG A 22 -3.02 -23.55 -8.78
CA ARG A 22 -1.59 -23.46 -9.06
C ARG A 22 -1.25 -23.75 -10.52
N SER A 23 -2.00 -24.67 -11.17
CA SER A 23 -1.78 -25.07 -12.56
C SER A 23 -2.16 -23.99 -13.59
N LEU A 24 -2.91 -22.95 -13.20
CA LEU A 24 -3.25 -21.82 -14.05
C LEU A 24 -2.02 -20.97 -14.44
N TYR A 25 -0.97 -21.01 -13.63
CA TYR A 25 0.29 -20.34 -13.93
C TYR A 25 1.46 -21.31 -13.82
N LYS A 26 2.14 -21.57 -14.95
CA LYS A 26 3.24 -22.54 -15.04
C LYS A 26 4.62 -21.97 -14.66
N GLY A 27 4.71 -20.64 -14.48
CA GLY A 27 5.96 -19.98 -14.13
C GLY A 27 6.30 -20.07 -12.63
N ASN A 28 7.45 -19.51 -12.27
CA ASN A 28 7.86 -19.39 -10.88
C ASN A 28 7.06 -18.29 -10.18
N ILE A 29 6.69 -18.55 -8.92
CA ILE A 29 6.01 -17.60 -8.05
C ILE A 29 6.93 -17.32 -6.86
N ILE A 30 7.27 -16.06 -6.66
CA ILE A 30 8.02 -15.58 -5.50
C ILE A 30 7.02 -15.17 -4.42
N ASN A 31 7.23 -15.61 -3.18
CA ASN A 31 6.42 -15.12 -2.06
C ASN A 31 6.57 -13.60 -1.94
N GLY A 32 5.45 -12.90 -1.92
CA GLY A 32 5.40 -11.45 -1.80
C GLY A 32 4.23 -10.97 -0.96
N CYS A 33 4.33 -9.77 -0.44
CA CYS A 33 3.26 -9.07 0.27
C CYS A 33 3.54 -7.57 0.21
N GLU A 34 2.55 -6.76 -0.07
CA GLU A 34 2.67 -5.31 0.04
C GLU A 34 2.19 -4.87 1.43
N LEU A 35 3.09 -4.32 2.23
CA LEU A 35 2.84 -3.93 3.61
C LEU A 35 2.68 -2.42 3.72
N VAL A 36 1.48 -1.97 4.03
CA VAL A 36 1.23 -0.55 4.33
C VAL A 36 1.93 -0.19 5.63
N THR A 37 2.72 0.86 5.63
CA THR A 37 3.48 1.31 6.79
C THR A 37 3.42 2.83 6.94
N SER A 38 3.76 3.33 8.13
CA SER A 38 3.79 4.77 8.38
C SER A 38 5.23 5.30 8.43
N TYR A 39 5.45 6.42 7.74
CA TYR A 39 6.69 7.17 7.77
C TYR A 39 6.38 8.67 7.86
N ASN A 40 6.87 9.35 8.90
CA ASN A 40 6.66 10.79 9.14
C ASN A 40 5.19 11.26 9.04
N GLY A 41 4.25 10.40 9.45
CA GLY A 41 2.82 10.72 9.42
C GLY A 41 2.13 10.45 8.09
N GLU A 42 2.86 10.02 7.07
CA GLU A 42 2.32 9.56 5.77
C GLU A 42 2.30 8.02 5.69
N LEU A 43 1.48 7.49 4.81
CA LEU A 43 1.46 6.06 4.50
C LEU A 43 2.34 5.82 3.28
N ILE A 44 3.23 4.83 3.40
CA ILE A 44 4.05 4.31 2.31
C ILE A 44 3.98 2.78 2.34
N ASP A 45 4.30 2.14 1.24
CA ASP A 45 4.22 0.70 1.10
C ASP A 45 5.61 0.07 0.98
N VAL A 46 5.78 -1.08 1.63
CA VAL A 46 6.99 -1.90 1.56
C VAL A 46 6.62 -3.26 0.97
N LEU A 47 7.23 -3.60 -0.15
CA LEU A 47 7.14 -4.92 -0.73
C LEU A 47 8.07 -5.86 0.04
N ALA A 48 7.51 -6.88 0.65
CA ALA A 48 8.25 -7.97 1.24
C ALA A 48 8.37 -9.12 0.23
N TYR A 49 9.57 -9.68 0.07
CA TYR A 49 9.80 -10.84 -0.79
C TYR A 49 10.57 -11.96 -0.08
N ASN A 50 10.44 -13.20 -0.54
CA ASN A 50 11.21 -14.36 -0.11
C ASN A 50 11.12 -14.70 1.39
N PHE A 51 10.06 -14.36 2.06
CA PHE A 51 9.85 -14.59 3.48
C PHE A 51 9.27 -15.99 3.79
N ASN A 52 9.37 -16.41 5.04
CA ASN A 52 8.65 -17.59 5.54
C ASN A 52 7.15 -17.28 5.69
N LEU A 53 6.29 -18.02 4.98
CA LEU A 53 4.83 -17.78 4.96
C LEU A 53 4.20 -17.88 6.36
N GLN A 54 4.57 -18.87 7.16
CA GLN A 54 3.95 -19.09 8.47
C GLN A 54 4.33 -17.98 9.46
N LEU A 55 5.60 -17.54 9.44
CA LEU A 55 6.07 -16.45 10.29
C LEU A 55 5.45 -15.12 9.86
N MET A 56 5.35 -14.86 8.53
CA MET A 56 4.69 -13.67 8.00
C MET A 56 3.21 -13.63 8.39
N GLN A 57 2.49 -14.74 8.26
CA GLN A 57 1.07 -14.80 8.68
C GLN A 57 0.91 -14.46 10.16
N LYS A 58 1.80 -14.98 11.02
CA LYS A 58 1.80 -14.65 12.45
C LYS A 58 2.03 -13.15 12.70
N TYR A 59 2.96 -12.56 11.97
CA TYR A 59 3.23 -11.12 12.04
C TYR A 59 2.01 -10.31 11.62
N LEU A 60 1.42 -10.61 10.47
CA LEU A 60 0.24 -9.93 9.95
C LEU A 60 -0.93 -9.98 10.94
N ASN A 61 -1.25 -11.17 11.45
CA ASN A 61 -2.32 -11.35 12.42
C ASN A 61 -2.10 -10.58 13.74
N GLY A 62 -0.85 -10.32 14.10
CA GLY A 62 -0.50 -9.62 15.35
C GLY A 62 -0.35 -8.10 15.21
N LYS A 63 -0.15 -7.59 13.99
CA LYS A 63 0.23 -6.18 13.75
C LYS A 63 -0.70 -5.41 12.83
N TYR A 64 -1.37 -6.11 11.90
CA TYR A 64 -2.32 -5.47 10.99
C TYR A 64 -3.75 -5.71 11.45
N LEU A 65 -4.55 -4.68 11.37
CA LEU A 65 -5.97 -4.74 11.71
C LEU A 65 -6.73 -5.49 10.62
N THR A 66 -7.69 -6.30 11.02
CA THR A 66 -8.69 -6.80 10.07
C THR A 66 -9.50 -5.63 9.49
N LEU A 67 -10.15 -5.84 8.34
CA LEU A 67 -11.01 -4.81 7.75
C LEU A 67 -12.03 -4.27 8.77
N GLU A 68 -12.68 -5.16 9.51
CA GLU A 68 -13.65 -4.78 10.54
C GLU A 68 -13.02 -3.90 11.64
N GLN A 69 -11.88 -4.32 12.18
CA GLN A 69 -11.16 -3.54 13.21
C GLN A 69 -10.70 -2.18 12.69
N LYS A 70 -10.21 -2.14 11.45
CA LYS A 70 -9.80 -0.89 10.80
C LYS A 70 -10.98 0.06 10.66
N GLN A 71 -12.11 -0.42 10.12
CA GLN A 71 -13.30 0.39 9.92
C GLN A 71 -13.84 0.99 11.23
N LEU A 72 -13.85 0.22 12.31
CA LEU A 72 -14.28 0.73 13.62
C LEU A 72 -13.36 1.84 14.14
N LYS A 73 -12.04 1.68 14.00
CA LYS A 73 -11.08 2.74 14.38
C LYS A 73 -11.19 3.97 13.50
N GLU A 74 -11.34 3.80 12.19
CA GLU A 74 -11.53 4.91 11.24
C GLU A 74 -12.78 5.73 11.58
N VAL A 75 -13.87 5.08 11.96
CA VAL A 75 -15.09 5.78 12.40
C VAL A 75 -14.83 6.70 13.58
N ASP A 76 -14.12 6.22 14.60
CA ASP A 76 -13.79 7.02 15.77
C ASP A 76 -12.89 8.20 15.39
N MET A 77 -11.87 7.97 14.57
CA MET A 77 -10.95 9.01 14.10
C MET A 77 -11.67 10.08 13.26
N ILE A 78 -12.53 9.67 12.33
CA ILE A 78 -13.34 10.60 11.52
C ILE A 78 -14.27 11.41 12.41
N LYS A 79 -14.97 10.75 13.34
CA LYS A 79 -15.89 11.40 14.29
C LYS A 79 -15.18 12.47 15.13
N GLU A 80 -14.01 12.16 15.67
CA GLU A 80 -13.22 13.09 16.47
C GLU A 80 -12.76 14.28 15.61
N ARG A 81 -12.16 14.01 14.46
CA ARG A 81 -11.67 15.02 13.53
C ARG A 81 -12.78 15.95 13.04
N TYR A 82 -13.91 15.39 12.64
CA TYR A 82 -15.03 16.19 12.10
C TYR A 82 -15.70 17.06 13.17
N LYS A 83 -15.76 16.59 14.42
CA LYS A 83 -16.18 17.43 15.55
C LYS A 83 -15.20 18.57 15.82
N GLU A 84 -13.90 18.30 15.79
CA GLU A 84 -12.85 19.29 16.00
C GLU A 84 -12.95 20.47 15.02
N ILE A 85 -13.16 20.18 13.74
CA ILE A 85 -13.22 21.20 12.69
C ILE A 85 -14.62 21.77 12.46
N GLY A 86 -15.64 21.32 13.19
CA GLY A 86 -17.00 21.86 13.14
C GLY A 86 -17.91 21.33 12.03
N VAL A 87 -17.54 20.21 11.39
CA VAL A 87 -18.43 19.51 10.44
C VAL A 87 -19.71 19.10 11.14
N LYS A 88 -20.86 19.38 10.53
CA LYS A 88 -22.18 19.01 11.05
C LYS A 88 -22.56 17.60 10.63
N PHE A 89 -22.93 16.76 11.59
CA PHE A 89 -23.48 15.42 11.36
C PHE A 89 -24.19 14.91 12.61
N ASP A 90 -25.14 13.99 12.42
CA ASP A 90 -25.70 13.18 13.51
C ASP A 90 -25.06 11.78 13.46
N PHE A 91 -24.30 11.44 14.51
CA PHE A 91 -23.60 10.16 14.58
C PHE A 91 -24.56 8.96 14.57
N ASN A 92 -25.80 9.12 15.06
CA ASN A 92 -26.79 8.04 15.06
C ASN A 92 -27.20 7.60 13.64
N ASN A 93 -26.97 8.46 12.63
CA ASN A 93 -27.22 8.16 11.22
C ASN A 93 -26.02 7.49 10.53
N ILE A 94 -24.87 7.35 11.19
CA ILE A 94 -23.70 6.67 10.63
C ILE A 94 -23.88 5.16 10.81
N VAL A 95 -24.62 4.55 9.89
CA VAL A 95 -24.90 3.11 9.90
C VAL A 95 -24.17 2.45 8.72
N PHE A 96 -23.37 1.45 9.00
CA PHE A 96 -22.64 0.66 8.01
C PHE A 96 -22.31 -0.73 8.56
N GLU A 97 -21.90 -1.64 7.66
CA GLU A 97 -21.41 -2.97 8.03
C GLU A 97 -19.87 -2.96 8.05
N PRO A 98 -19.20 -3.02 9.22
CA PRO A 98 -17.74 -2.92 9.31
C PRO A 98 -17.00 -3.95 8.44
N LYS A 99 -17.55 -5.16 8.32
CA LYS A 99 -16.98 -6.23 7.47
C LYS A 99 -17.00 -5.92 5.97
N LYS A 100 -17.85 -4.98 5.53
CA LYS A 100 -17.94 -4.55 4.12
C LYS A 100 -17.10 -3.32 3.79
N GLY A 101 -16.50 -2.66 4.79
CA GLY A 101 -15.61 -1.54 4.56
C GLY A 101 -16.28 -0.26 4.06
N LEU A 102 -17.48 0.06 4.51
CA LEU A 102 -18.30 1.16 3.96
C LEU A 102 -18.44 2.39 4.89
N CYS A 103 -17.58 2.57 5.89
CA CYS A 103 -17.71 3.68 6.83
C CYS A 103 -17.63 5.05 6.14
N HIS A 104 -16.73 5.26 5.18
CA HIS A 104 -16.61 6.52 4.44
C HIS A 104 -17.89 6.84 3.66
N THR A 105 -18.55 5.83 3.08
CA THR A 105 -19.85 6.00 2.41
C THR A 105 -20.92 6.47 3.37
N ALA A 106 -20.96 5.90 4.59
CA ALA A 106 -21.92 6.31 5.62
C ALA A 106 -21.68 7.75 6.06
N PHE A 107 -20.43 8.14 6.30
CA PHE A 107 -20.09 9.54 6.62
C PHE A 107 -20.45 10.50 5.49
N LEU A 108 -20.05 10.20 4.25
CA LEU A 108 -20.41 11.03 3.10
C LEU A 108 -21.94 11.23 3.00
N ASN A 109 -22.71 10.16 3.13
CA ASN A 109 -24.17 10.22 3.05
C ASN A 109 -24.79 11.05 4.17
N GLU A 110 -24.18 11.10 5.34
CA GLU A 110 -24.64 11.92 6.45
C GLU A 110 -24.23 13.37 6.28
N ILE A 111 -22.93 13.67 6.09
CA ILE A 111 -22.41 15.05 6.10
C ILE A 111 -22.96 15.91 4.95
N LYS A 112 -23.26 15.32 3.79
CA LYS A 112 -23.84 16.04 2.65
C LYS A 112 -25.30 16.48 2.85
N LYS A 113 -25.97 16.04 3.91
CA LYS A 113 -27.32 16.53 4.27
C LYS A 113 -27.28 17.96 4.82
N TYR A 114 -26.13 18.45 5.20
CA TYR A 114 -25.92 19.75 5.81
C TYR A 114 -25.19 20.68 4.84
N PRO A 115 -25.88 21.62 4.16
CA PRO A 115 -25.27 22.48 3.12
C PRO A 115 -24.05 23.28 3.62
N GLN A 116 -24.00 23.63 4.91
CA GLN A 116 -22.88 24.35 5.52
C GLN A 116 -21.58 23.52 5.52
N ASN A 117 -21.65 22.20 5.33
CA ASN A 117 -20.46 21.36 5.22
C ASN A 117 -19.76 21.48 3.85
N ASN A 118 -20.38 22.12 2.86
CA ASN A 118 -19.78 22.23 1.52
C ASN A 118 -18.43 22.96 1.56
N GLU A 119 -18.23 23.87 2.51
CA GLU A 119 -16.95 24.60 2.68
C GLU A 119 -15.76 23.72 3.07
N PHE A 120 -16.01 22.52 3.63
CA PHE A 120 -14.96 21.58 4.02
C PHE A 120 -14.49 20.68 2.88
N PHE A 121 -15.23 20.60 1.77
CA PHE A 121 -14.82 19.77 0.63
C PHE A 121 -13.80 20.51 -0.24
N LEU A 122 -12.64 19.89 -0.43
CA LEU A 122 -11.62 20.42 -1.34
C LEU A 122 -12.08 20.34 -2.81
N PHE A 123 -12.88 19.29 -3.15
CA PHE A 123 -13.40 19.09 -4.49
C PHE A 123 -14.89 18.79 -4.48
N GLU A 124 -15.70 19.56 -5.21
CA GLU A 124 -17.15 19.34 -5.33
C GLU A 124 -17.51 17.92 -5.81
N LYS A 125 -16.72 17.35 -6.72
CA LYS A 125 -16.92 15.97 -7.22
C LYS A 125 -16.85 14.92 -6.12
N SER A 126 -16.16 15.20 -5.01
CA SER A 126 -16.05 14.28 -3.88
C SER A 126 -17.39 14.04 -3.17
N MET A 127 -18.35 14.95 -3.32
CA MET A 127 -19.71 14.78 -2.82
C MET A 127 -20.55 13.75 -3.60
N LEU A 128 -20.11 13.40 -4.81
CA LEU A 128 -20.89 12.55 -5.73
C LEU A 128 -20.58 11.06 -5.59
N LYS A 129 -19.32 10.72 -5.28
CA LYS A 129 -18.87 9.33 -5.21
C LYS A 129 -18.09 9.04 -3.93
N PRO A 130 -18.41 7.94 -3.21
CA PRO A 130 -17.67 7.55 -2.02
C PRO A 130 -16.18 7.31 -2.26
N SER A 131 -15.79 6.76 -3.42
CA SER A 131 -14.39 6.55 -3.77
C SER A 131 -13.62 7.85 -3.93
N ASP A 132 -14.25 8.88 -4.52
CA ASP A 132 -13.63 10.20 -4.68
C ASP A 132 -13.56 10.91 -3.32
N PHE A 133 -14.59 10.78 -2.48
CA PHE A 133 -14.57 11.27 -1.11
C PHE A 133 -13.44 10.65 -0.30
N THR A 134 -13.31 9.34 -0.31
CA THR A 134 -12.25 8.64 0.40
C THR A 134 -10.87 9.13 -0.04
N ARG A 135 -10.62 9.14 -1.35
CA ARG A 135 -9.30 9.46 -1.91
C ARG A 135 -8.96 10.95 -1.81
N ASN A 136 -9.91 11.81 -2.19
CA ASN A 136 -9.62 13.23 -2.37
C ASN A 136 -9.83 14.06 -1.10
N GLU A 137 -10.58 13.52 -0.12
CA GLU A 137 -10.89 14.22 1.11
C GLU A 137 -10.32 13.49 2.33
N VAL A 138 -10.78 12.27 2.63
CA VAL A 138 -10.39 11.58 3.87
C VAL A 138 -8.91 11.23 3.91
N TYR A 139 -8.32 10.83 2.77
CA TYR A 139 -6.91 10.42 2.67
C TYR A 139 -5.99 11.50 2.07
N ASN A 140 -6.51 12.65 1.72
CA ASN A 140 -5.73 13.74 1.15
C ASN A 140 -5.31 14.76 2.23
N PRO A 141 -4.01 14.88 2.57
CA PRO A 141 -3.54 15.81 3.59
C PRO A 141 -3.87 17.30 3.31
N LYS A 142 -4.19 17.65 2.06
CA LYS A 142 -4.58 19.02 1.66
C LYS A 142 -6.05 19.32 1.95
N SER A 143 -6.87 18.29 2.20
CA SER A 143 -8.29 18.48 2.49
C SER A 143 -8.53 18.86 3.95
N PRO A 144 -9.46 19.77 4.26
CA PRO A 144 -9.93 19.98 5.63
C PRO A 144 -10.48 18.70 6.28
N LEU A 145 -11.09 17.81 5.47
CA LEU A 145 -11.68 16.54 5.91
C LEU A 145 -10.64 15.41 6.07
N TYR A 146 -9.37 15.72 5.95
CA TYR A 146 -8.28 14.75 6.11
C TYR A 146 -8.27 14.12 7.50
N VAL A 147 -8.11 12.79 7.50
CA VAL A 147 -7.92 11.99 8.72
C VAL A 147 -6.62 11.21 8.59
N ASN A 148 -5.66 11.51 9.45
CA ASN A 148 -4.36 10.84 9.43
C ASN A 148 -4.50 9.36 9.80
N GLN A 149 -4.27 8.47 8.85
CA GLN A 149 -4.36 7.01 9.00
C GLN A 149 -3.09 6.38 9.57
N SER A 150 -1.99 7.10 9.65
CA SER A 150 -0.68 6.55 10.05
C SER A 150 -0.69 5.82 11.40
N PRO A 151 -1.50 6.20 12.42
CA PRO A 151 -1.56 5.47 13.68
C PRO A 151 -2.16 4.06 13.58
N LEU A 152 -2.81 3.72 12.46
CA LEU A 152 -3.41 2.40 12.24
C LEU A 152 -2.39 1.36 11.74
N TYR A 153 -1.17 1.79 11.40
CA TYR A 153 -0.16 0.95 10.77
C TYR A 153 1.17 0.95 11.54
N PRO A 154 1.96 -0.11 11.45
CA PRO A 154 3.31 -0.13 11.98
C PRO A 154 4.19 0.95 11.34
N SER A 155 5.22 1.44 12.04
CA SER A 155 6.21 2.33 11.46
C SER A 155 7.09 1.60 10.43
N LEU A 156 7.70 2.35 9.51
CA LEU A 156 8.63 1.84 8.51
C LEU A 156 9.71 0.95 9.14
N GLU A 157 10.36 1.41 10.21
CA GLU A 157 11.39 0.66 10.93
C GLU A 157 10.89 -0.70 11.43
N LYS A 158 9.70 -0.73 12.07
CA LYS A 158 9.11 -1.96 12.59
C LYS A 158 8.73 -2.93 11.49
N THR A 159 8.23 -2.40 10.38
CA THR A 159 7.85 -3.22 9.21
C THR A 159 9.08 -3.87 8.58
N ILE A 160 10.15 -3.10 8.32
CA ILE A 160 11.40 -3.64 7.75
C ILE A 160 12.03 -4.68 8.69
N SER A 161 12.12 -4.36 10.00
CA SER A 161 12.65 -5.32 10.99
C SER A 161 11.87 -6.63 10.98
N ALA A 162 10.53 -6.55 10.92
CA ALA A 162 9.69 -7.74 10.89
C ALA A 162 9.86 -8.56 9.59
N ILE A 163 10.02 -7.90 8.44
CA ILE A 163 10.32 -8.57 7.17
C ILE A 163 11.63 -9.36 7.30
N HIS A 164 12.67 -8.77 7.87
CA HIS A 164 13.94 -9.44 8.09
C HIS A 164 13.84 -10.60 9.10
N GLU A 165 13.08 -10.41 10.20
CA GLU A 165 12.85 -11.46 11.20
C GLU A 165 12.15 -12.70 10.63
N VAL A 166 11.32 -12.54 9.60
CA VAL A 166 10.68 -13.65 8.89
C VAL A 166 11.50 -14.17 7.70
N GLY A 167 12.75 -13.71 7.56
CA GLY A 167 13.71 -14.14 6.54
C GLY A 167 13.50 -13.51 5.16
N GLY A 168 12.67 -12.47 5.06
CA GLY A 168 12.36 -11.75 3.82
C GLY A 168 13.32 -10.61 3.50
N LEU A 169 13.11 -10.01 2.33
CA LEU A 169 13.75 -8.81 1.83
C LEU A 169 12.73 -7.68 1.70
N ALA A 170 13.11 -6.47 2.12
CA ALA A 170 12.25 -5.29 2.15
C ALA A 170 12.58 -4.33 1.01
N PHE A 171 11.59 -3.98 0.17
CA PHE A 171 11.73 -3.03 -0.93
C PHE A 171 10.74 -1.88 -0.78
N LEU A 172 11.18 -0.65 -0.97
CA LEU A 172 10.26 0.47 -1.03
C LEU A 172 9.46 0.39 -2.35
N ALA A 173 8.13 0.38 -2.24
CA ALA A 173 7.22 0.29 -3.37
C ALA A 173 7.08 1.65 -4.07
N HIS A 174 6.80 1.64 -5.35
CA HIS A 174 6.33 2.75 -6.21
C HIS A 174 6.66 4.18 -5.70
N THR A 175 7.94 4.46 -5.42
CA THR A 175 8.45 5.68 -4.76
C THR A 175 7.83 6.98 -5.30
N PHE A 176 7.64 7.11 -6.61
CA PHE A 176 7.06 8.31 -7.23
C PHE A 176 5.52 8.39 -7.16
N ALA A 177 4.85 7.44 -6.47
CA ALA A 177 3.43 7.55 -6.15
C ALA A 177 3.18 8.40 -4.89
N TYR A 178 4.21 8.66 -4.09
CA TYR A 178 4.10 9.40 -2.83
C TYR A 178 4.23 10.91 -3.00
N SER A 179 4.09 11.64 -1.90
CA SER A 179 4.30 13.08 -1.87
C SER A 179 5.75 13.46 -2.23
N GLU A 180 5.94 14.68 -2.69
CA GLU A 180 7.29 15.21 -2.93
C GLU A 180 8.18 15.14 -1.70
N THR A 181 7.59 15.25 -0.50
CA THR A 181 8.29 15.10 0.79
C THR A 181 8.91 13.72 0.90
N ILE A 182 8.13 12.65 0.66
CA ILE A 182 8.64 11.27 0.73
C ILE A 182 9.70 11.02 -0.35
N VAL A 183 9.49 11.51 -1.57
CA VAL A 183 10.48 11.36 -2.66
C VAL A 183 11.79 12.04 -2.30
N SER A 184 11.75 13.23 -1.68
CA SER A 184 12.97 13.95 -1.23
C SER A 184 13.69 13.26 -0.07
N GLU A 185 12.97 12.44 0.71
CA GLU A 185 13.51 11.67 1.84
C GLU A 185 14.09 10.29 1.43
N LEU A 186 14.10 9.93 0.13
CA LEU A 186 14.55 8.61 -0.32
C LEU A 186 15.97 8.28 0.15
N GLU A 187 16.89 9.21 0.05
CA GLU A 187 18.26 9.08 0.54
C GLU A 187 18.30 8.81 2.05
N ASN A 188 17.50 9.54 2.81
CA ASN A 188 17.39 9.37 4.26
C ASN A 188 16.78 8.02 4.64
N ILE A 189 15.75 7.58 3.89
CA ILE A 189 15.12 6.27 4.09
C ILE A 189 16.15 5.16 3.88
N VAL A 190 16.87 5.19 2.78
CA VAL A 190 17.87 4.15 2.44
C VAL A 190 19.01 4.11 3.45
N ASN A 191 19.51 5.26 3.89
CA ASN A 191 20.64 5.33 4.81
C ASN A 191 20.29 4.90 6.25
N ASN A 192 19.04 5.11 6.68
CA ASN A 192 18.66 4.90 8.09
C ASN A 192 17.80 3.65 8.34
N TYR A 193 17.14 3.09 7.33
CA TYR A 193 16.16 2.02 7.50
C TYR A 193 16.56 0.76 6.73
N LYS A 194 17.71 0.26 6.79
CA LYS A 194 18.16 -1.06 6.26
C LYS A 194 17.27 -1.70 5.17
N ILE A 195 16.79 -0.85 4.24
CA ILE A 195 15.97 -1.32 3.12
C ILE A 195 16.87 -2.12 2.16
N ASP A 196 16.38 -3.24 1.64
CA ASP A 196 17.19 -4.11 0.77
C ASP A 196 17.16 -3.67 -0.69
N GLY A 197 16.08 -3.02 -1.12
CA GLY A 197 15.91 -2.62 -2.50
C GLY A 197 14.80 -1.61 -2.75
N LEU A 198 14.63 -1.25 -4.02
CA LEU A 198 13.57 -0.36 -4.49
C LEU A 198 12.80 -1.01 -5.64
N GLU A 199 11.52 -0.70 -5.75
CA GLU A 199 10.77 -0.93 -6.97
C GLU A 199 11.17 0.12 -8.02
N CYS A 200 12.01 -0.28 -8.97
CA CYS A 200 12.59 0.62 -9.97
C CYS A 200 11.73 0.77 -11.24
N CYS A 201 10.96 -0.27 -11.55
CA CYS A 201 10.12 -0.33 -12.75
C CYS A 201 8.66 -0.48 -12.36
N HIS A 202 7.84 0.51 -12.65
CA HIS A 202 6.43 0.51 -12.31
C HIS A 202 5.59 1.17 -13.40
N THR A 203 4.31 0.75 -13.55
CA THR A 203 3.41 1.23 -14.61
C THR A 203 3.26 2.76 -14.66
N ILE A 204 3.30 3.44 -13.50
CA ILE A 204 3.14 4.90 -13.44
C ILE A 204 4.43 5.69 -13.64
N PHE A 205 5.58 5.02 -13.70
CA PHE A 205 6.86 5.73 -13.80
C PHE A 205 7.17 6.18 -15.21
N THR A 206 7.72 7.37 -15.32
CA THR A 206 8.37 7.82 -16.56
C THR A 206 9.68 7.06 -16.76
N LYS A 207 10.20 7.09 -18.00
CA LYS A 207 11.51 6.50 -18.31
C LYS A 207 12.62 7.12 -17.47
N ASP A 208 12.58 8.44 -17.24
CA ASP A 208 13.58 9.14 -16.44
C ASP A 208 13.52 8.74 -14.97
N GLN A 209 12.32 8.57 -14.42
CA GLN A 209 12.13 8.07 -13.04
C GLN A 209 12.67 6.65 -12.89
N THR A 210 12.36 5.76 -13.82
CA THR A 210 12.90 4.39 -13.84
C THR A 210 14.43 4.42 -13.91
N GLN A 211 15.01 5.20 -14.81
CA GLN A 211 16.46 5.31 -14.93
C GLN A 211 17.12 5.89 -13.68
N TYR A 212 16.50 6.90 -13.08
CA TYR A 212 16.95 7.46 -11.80
C TYR A 212 17.02 6.39 -10.70
N LEU A 213 15.94 5.61 -10.50
CA LEU A 213 15.92 4.58 -9.46
C LEU A 213 16.92 3.44 -9.73
N LEU A 214 17.10 3.04 -10.99
CA LEU A 214 18.11 2.05 -11.36
C LEU A 214 19.54 2.53 -11.03
N GLN A 215 19.86 3.80 -11.34
CA GLN A 215 21.15 4.40 -11.01
C GLN A 215 21.32 4.58 -9.51
N PHE A 216 20.28 5.01 -8.82
CA PHE A 216 20.26 5.15 -7.37
C PHE A 216 20.53 3.82 -6.66
N CYS A 217 19.86 2.73 -7.07
CA CYS A 217 20.11 1.39 -6.54
C CYS A 217 21.55 0.93 -6.79
N ASN A 218 22.11 1.21 -7.98
CA ASN A 218 23.50 0.88 -8.26
C ASN A 218 24.49 1.62 -7.35
N TYR A 219 24.22 2.90 -7.11
CA TYR A 219 25.06 3.74 -6.25
C TYR A 219 25.05 3.27 -4.78
N HIS A 220 23.87 2.91 -4.27
CA HIS A 220 23.67 2.46 -2.88
C HIS A 220 23.83 0.95 -2.67
N ASN A 221 24.18 0.17 -3.72
CA ASN A 221 24.24 -1.29 -3.68
C ASN A 221 22.93 -1.95 -3.23
N LEU A 222 21.80 -1.41 -3.68
CA LEU A 222 20.46 -1.92 -3.40
C LEU A 222 19.99 -2.89 -4.50
N PHE A 223 19.19 -3.85 -4.11
CA PHE A 223 18.45 -4.69 -5.03
C PHE A 223 17.39 -3.90 -5.80
N LYS A 224 16.97 -4.46 -6.91
CA LYS A 224 15.96 -3.86 -7.81
C LYS A 224 14.79 -4.81 -7.97
N SER A 225 13.59 -4.26 -7.98
CA SER A 225 12.37 -4.98 -8.36
C SER A 225 11.54 -4.16 -9.34
N GLY A 226 10.43 -4.73 -9.77
CA GLY A 226 9.46 -4.02 -10.58
C GLY A 226 8.21 -4.84 -10.79
N GLY A 227 7.11 -4.16 -11.06
CA GLY A 227 5.80 -4.76 -11.23
C GLY A 227 4.82 -3.88 -11.97
N SER A 228 3.75 -4.50 -12.44
CA SER A 228 2.64 -3.78 -13.09
C SER A 228 1.62 -3.23 -12.11
N ASP A 229 1.72 -3.62 -10.85
CA ASP A 229 0.74 -3.29 -9.82
C ASP A 229 -0.69 -3.61 -10.29
N PHE A 230 -0.85 -4.83 -10.84
CA PHE A 230 -2.11 -5.33 -11.40
C PHE A 230 -3.17 -5.53 -10.31
N HIS A 231 -4.33 -4.91 -10.48
CA HIS A 231 -5.46 -4.94 -9.55
C HIS A 231 -6.76 -5.42 -10.23
N GLY A 232 -6.65 -6.31 -11.19
CA GLY A 232 -7.80 -6.77 -11.96
C GLY A 232 -8.49 -5.60 -12.67
N GLN A 233 -9.82 -5.52 -12.53
CA GLN A 233 -10.63 -4.44 -13.13
C GLN A 233 -10.59 -3.12 -12.34
N ASN A 234 -9.98 -3.10 -11.15
CA ASN A 234 -9.96 -1.92 -10.29
C ASN A 234 -8.96 -0.85 -10.74
N LYS A 235 -7.88 -1.25 -11.44
CA LYS A 235 -6.90 -0.33 -12.05
C LYS A 235 -6.84 -0.55 -13.57
N ILE A 236 -7.42 0.38 -14.32
CA ILE A 236 -7.35 0.39 -15.78
C ILE A 236 -5.89 0.69 -16.20
N ASN A 237 -5.41 0.06 -17.27
CA ASN A 237 -4.05 0.20 -17.81
C ASN A 237 -2.92 -0.37 -16.93
N HIS A 238 -3.24 -1.14 -15.89
CA HIS A 238 -2.26 -1.89 -15.10
C HIS A 238 -2.33 -3.39 -15.47
N ASN A 239 -2.13 -3.73 -16.74
CA ASN A 239 -2.21 -5.12 -17.20
C ASN A 239 -1.06 -5.96 -16.62
N MET A 240 -1.35 -7.21 -16.26
CA MET A 240 -0.37 -8.09 -15.63
C MET A 240 0.91 -8.22 -16.48
N GLY A 241 2.05 -7.88 -15.91
CA GLY A 241 3.36 -8.01 -16.52
C GLY A 241 3.75 -6.96 -17.56
N ILE A 242 2.78 -6.18 -18.08
CA ILE A 242 3.04 -5.19 -19.14
C ILE A 242 2.56 -3.77 -18.80
N GLY A 243 1.85 -3.61 -17.67
CA GLY A 243 1.32 -2.31 -17.27
C GLY A 243 0.38 -1.70 -18.30
N ASP A 244 0.65 -0.50 -18.74
CA ASP A 244 -0.03 0.19 -19.84
C ASP A 244 0.48 -0.22 -21.25
N GLY A 245 1.37 -1.21 -21.30
CA GLY A 245 2.06 -1.67 -22.50
C GLY A 245 3.49 -1.14 -22.64
N SER A 246 3.92 -0.21 -21.79
CA SER A 246 5.28 0.35 -21.80
C SER A 246 6.24 -0.44 -20.89
N LEU A 247 5.73 -1.24 -19.97
CA LEU A 247 6.50 -1.98 -18.99
C LEU A 247 7.17 -3.20 -19.63
N ASN A 248 8.50 -3.27 -19.52
CA ASN A 248 9.28 -4.40 -19.99
C ASN A 248 10.30 -4.80 -18.91
N ILE A 249 9.88 -5.72 -18.03
CA ILE A 249 10.70 -6.23 -16.92
C ILE A 249 11.17 -7.64 -17.28
N ASN A 250 12.47 -7.86 -17.27
CA ASN A 250 13.06 -9.16 -17.45
C ASN A 250 13.63 -9.72 -16.12
N GLU A 251 13.95 -11.02 -16.10
CA GLU A 251 14.44 -11.72 -14.90
C GLU A 251 15.81 -11.21 -14.43
N GLU A 252 16.62 -10.61 -15.30
CA GLU A 252 17.91 -10.05 -14.92
C GLU A 252 17.81 -8.96 -13.85
N LEU A 253 16.66 -8.25 -13.80
CA LEU A 253 16.43 -7.20 -12.81
C LEU A 253 16.47 -7.75 -11.36
N ILE A 254 16.01 -8.98 -11.16
CA ILE A 254 15.85 -9.59 -9.84
C ILE A 254 16.87 -10.69 -9.55
N LYS A 255 17.73 -11.03 -10.50
CA LYS A 255 18.65 -12.16 -10.43
C LYS A 255 19.53 -12.17 -9.17
N GLU A 256 20.01 -11.01 -8.74
CA GLU A 256 20.90 -10.89 -7.61
C GLU A 256 20.29 -11.34 -6.27
N TRP A 257 18.98 -11.17 -6.09
CA TRP A 257 18.31 -11.51 -4.84
C TRP A 257 17.38 -12.72 -4.97
N TYR A 258 16.92 -13.04 -6.16
CA TYR A 258 16.08 -14.22 -6.39
C TYR A 258 16.89 -15.52 -6.30
N GLU A 259 18.10 -15.57 -6.83
CA GLU A 259 18.96 -16.75 -6.82
C GLU A 259 19.73 -16.93 -5.50
N LYS A 260 19.73 -15.94 -4.59
CA LYS A 260 20.38 -16.07 -3.29
C LYS A 260 19.59 -17.05 -2.42
N PRO A 261 20.20 -18.14 -1.93
CA PRO A 261 19.53 -19.00 -0.98
C PRO A 261 19.17 -18.19 0.28
N GLN A 262 17.96 -18.34 0.76
CA GLN A 262 17.57 -17.75 2.04
C GLN A 262 18.49 -18.32 3.12
N ILE A 263 19.28 -17.47 3.75
CA ILE A 263 20.03 -17.85 4.93
C ILE A 263 19.03 -17.86 6.08
N ILE A 264 18.38 -19.01 6.27
CA ILE A 264 17.64 -19.29 7.49
C ILE A 264 18.69 -19.44 8.59
N LYS A 265 18.85 -18.41 9.41
CA LYS A 265 19.61 -18.49 10.65
C LYS A 265 18.72 -19.00 11.76
#